data_c91f4735bbe4470e4151a98b9f23af1d
#
_entry.id   c91f4735bbe4470e4151a98b9f23af1d
#
_cell.length_a   1.000
_cell.length_b   1.000
_cell.length_c   1.000
_cell.angle_alpha   90.00
_cell.angle_beta   90.00
_cell.angle_gamma   90.00
#
_symmetry.space_group_name_H-M   'P 1'
#
loop_
_entity.id
_entity.type
_entity.pdbx_description
1 polymer ?
#
loop_
_entity_poly.entity_id
_entity_poly.type
_entity_poly.pdbx_seq_one_letter_code
_entity_poly.pdbx_strand_id
1 'polypeptide(L)'
;MSITRRKDNKGRVLNENEFQKSDGRYEYRYRDLNGKSRSVYSWKLTASDRLPKGRRECQPLRELEQELERADFDGINMYEAGRTSLNDCFDKYIESKCELRESTKSNYIYMYNKHIRNGLGGRMMSNFKYSTILTFYKELIYKKGFMPNSMETIHTILHPIFKSAVRDGLIRTNPTTGAMKEIKGLKEWKEQPKRESLTK
;
A
#
# COMPACT_ATOMS: atom_id res chain seq x y z
N MET A 1 -33.66 17.78 -26.14
CA MET A 1 -34.10 17.05 -24.94
C MET A 1 -33.39 17.59 -23.72
N SER A 2 -34.10 18.12 -22.74
CA SER A 2 -33.53 18.65 -21.50
C SER A 2 -33.03 17.45 -20.68
N ILE A 3 -31.71 17.33 -20.50
CA ILE A 3 -31.11 16.32 -19.63
C ILE A 3 -31.45 16.72 -18.19
N THR A 4 -32.46 16.08 -17.59
CA THR A 4 -32.76 16.27 -16.18
C THR A 4 -31.62 15.76 -15.34
N ARG A 5 -30.77 16.67 -14.85
CA ARG A 5 -29.64 16.32 -13.97
C ARG A 5 -30.19 15.81 -12.63
N ARG A 6 -29.69 14.66 -12.19
CA ARG A 6 -30.03 14.06 -10.89
C ARG A 6 -29.62 15.02 -9.76
N LYS A 7 -30.43 15.10 -8.72
CA LYS A 7 -30.16 15.92 -7.53
C LYS A 7 -30.17 15.03 -6.29
N ASP A 8 -29.38 15.41 -5.31
CA ASP A 8 -29.41 14.80 -3.98
C ASP A 8 -30.58 15.35 -3.14
N ASN A 9 -30.76 14.83 -1.92
CA ASN A 9 -31.79 15.28 -0.97
C ASN A 9 -31.61 16.74 -0.48
N LYS A 10 -30.46 17.36 -0.76
CA LYS A 10 -30.17 18.78 -0.47
C LYS A 10 -30.34 19.67 -1.71
N GLY A 11 -30.83 19.12 -2.83
CA GLY A 11 -31.05 19.83 -4.09
C GLY A 11 -29.79 20.07 -4.93
N ARG A 12 -28.64 19.51 -4.54
CA ARG A 12 -27.38 19.65 -5.29
C ARG A 12 -27.36 18.72 -6.49
N VAL A 13 -26.82 19.20 -7.59
CA VAL A 13 -26.65 18.39 -8.81
C VAL A 13 -25.56 17.33 -8.58
N LEU A 14 -25.92 16.08 -8.89
CA LEU A 14 -24.99 14.96 -8.92
C LEU A 14 -24.33 14.87 -10.31
N ASN A 15 -23.03 14.58 -10.32
CA ASN A 15 -22.29 14.33 -11.55
C ASN A 15 -22.71 13.00 -12.20
N GLU A 16 -22.15 12.72 -13.38
CA GLU A 16 -22.29 11.43 -14.01
C GLU A 16 -21.72 10.34 -13.10
N ASN A 17 -22.45 9.20 -13.01
CA ASN A 17 -22.09 8.09 -12.12
C ASN A 17 -22.12 8.36 -10.61
N GLU A 18 -22.46 9.57 -10.15
CA GLU A 18 -22.80 9.84 -8.76
C GLU A 18 -24.27 9.48 -8.46
N PHE A 19 -24.53 8.88 -7.31
CA PHE A 19 -25.87 8.51 -6.85
C PHE A 19 -25.98 8.79 -5.35
N GLN A 20 -27.21 9.06 -4.87
CA GLN A 20 -27.50 9.03 -3.45
C GLN A 20 -28.39 7.83 -3.15
N LYS A 21 -27.99 7.03 -2.15
CA LYS A 21 -28.74 5.89 -1.64
C LYS A 21 -29.86 6.35 -0.70
N SER A 22 -30.87 5.49 -0.50
CA SER A 22 -31.96 5.76 0.46
C SER A 22 -31.51 5.96 1.91
N ASP A 23 -30.37 5.35 2.30
CA ASP A 23 -29.76 5.53 3.62
C ASP A 23 -28.95 6.82 3.76
N GLY A 24 -28.88 7.62 2.70
CA GLY A 24 -28.16 8.91 2.67
C GLY A 24 -26.71 8.84 2.23
N ARG A 25 -26.14 7.66 2.04
CA ARG A 25 -24.80 7.49 1.47
C ARG A 25 -24.76 7.94 0.03
N TYR A 26 -23.66 8.52 -0.38
CA TYR A 26 -23.33 8.76 -1.77
C TYR A 26 -22.56 7.57 -2.34
N GLU A 27 -22.80 7.23 -3.61
CA GLU A 27 -22.16 6.18 -4.37
C GLU A 27 -21.60 6.78 -5.66
N TYR A 28 -20.36 6.45 -5.98
CA TYR A 28 -19.79 6.68 -7.30
C TYR A 28 -19.48 5.34 -7.95
N ARG A 29 -19.95 5.15 -9.19
CA ARG A 29 -19.76 3.94 -10.00
C ARG A 29 -18.71 4.20 -11.05
N TYR A 30 -17.73 3.30 -11.15
CA TYR A 30 -16.66 3.39 -12.13
C TYR A 30 -16.31 2.01 -12.68
N ARG A 31 -15.52 1.96 -13.75
CA ARG A 31 -14.89 0.73 -14.24
C ARG A 31 -13.44 0.74 -13.80
N ASP A 32 -12.98 -0.36 -13.21
CA ASP A 32 -11.57 -0.53 -12.90
C ASP A 32 -10.76 -0.83 -14.17
N LEU A 33 -9.42 -0.82 -14.07
CA LEU A 33 -8.51 -1.10 -15.18
C LEU A 33 -8.73 -2.48 -15.85
N ASN A 34 -9.41 -3.40 -15.16
CA ASN A 34 -9.79 -4.69 -15.71
C ASN A 34 -11.19 -4.66 -16.41
N GLY A 35 -11.80 -3.47 -16.56
CA GLY A 35 -13.12 -3.28 -17.14
C GLY A 35 -14.29 -3.70 -16.24
N LYS A 36 -14.03 -4.10 -14.99
CA LYS A 36 -15.06 -4.52 -14.03
C LYS A 36 -15.75 -3.31 -13.41
N SER A 37 -17.07 -3.35 -13.31
CA SER A 37 -17.83 -2.31 -12.62
C SER A 37 -17.58 -2.37 -11.12
N ARG A 38 -17.28 -1.20 -10.52
CA ARG A 38 -16.97 -1.00 -9.10
C ARG A 38 -17.75 0.18 -8.56
N SER A 39 -17.92 0.22 -7.25
CA SER A 39 -18.51 1.36 -6.54
C SER A 39 -17.69 1.74 -5.32
N VAL A 40 -17.60 3.03 -5.08
CA VAL A 40 -17.11 3.58 -3.81
C VAL A 40 -18.22 4.36 -3.12
N TYR A 41 -18.17 4.43 -1.81
CA TYR A 41 -19.22 5.02 -0.98
C TYR A 41 -18.66 6.03 0.00
N SER A 42 -19.41 7.12 0.22
CA SER A 42 -19.11 8.08 1.26
C SER A 42 -20.39 8.63 1.90
N TRP A 43 -20.31 9.06 3.15
CA TRP A 43 -21.38 9.81 3.82
C TRP A 43 -21.37 11.31 3.47
N LYS A 44 -20.30 11.77 2.81
CA LYS A 44 -20.08 13.16 2.42
C LYS A 44 -19.94 13.23 0.90
N LEU A 45 -20.66 14.15 0.25
CA LEU A 45 -20.44 14.43 -1.17
C LEU A 45 -19.22 15.31 -1.37
N THR A 46 -19.10 16.34 -0.54
CA THR A 46 -18.02 17.34 -0.57
C THR A 46 -17.41 17.54 0.80
N ALA A 47 -16.23 18.16 0.88
CA ALA A 47 -15.53 18.44 2.14
C ALA A 47 -16.36 19.27 3.13
N SER A 48 -17.25 20.13 2.63
CA SER A 48 -18.14 20.98 3.45
C SER A 48 -19.31 20.21 4.09
N ASP A 49 -19.55 18.96 3.70
CA ASP A 49 -20.64 18.17 4.27
C ASP A 49 -20.33 17.77 5.72
N ARG A 50 -21.33 17.91 6.59
CA ARG A 50 -21.27 17.40 7.95
C ARG A 50 -21.52 15.88 7.92
N LEU A 51 -20.73 15.18 8.72
CA LEU A 51 -20.89 13.74 8.90
C LEU A 51 -22.19 13.45 9.70
N PRO A 52 -22.99 12.47 9.29
CA PRO A 52 -24.16 12.06 10.08
C PRO A 52 -23.75 11.55 11.47
N LYS A 53 -24.58 11.85 12.47
CA LYS A 53 -24.32 11.47 13.88
C LYS A 53 -24.07 9.96 14.01
N GLY A 54 -23.03 9.60 14.73
CA GLY A 54 -22.65 8.19 14.98
C GLY A 54 -21.86 7.51 13.83
N ARG A 55 -21.47 8.26 12.79
CA ARG A 55 -20.63 7.72 11.71
C ARG A 55 -19.17 8.09 11.91
N ARG A 56 -18.28 7.20 11.45
CA ARG A 56 -16.83 7.45 11.46
C ARG A 56 -16.46 8.43 10.35
N GLU A 57 -15.43 9.24 10.61
CA GLU A 57 -14.90 10.16 9.60
C GLU A 57 -14.57 9.41 8.31
N CYS A 58 -14.94 10.03 7.20
CA CYS A 58 -14.72 9.48 5.88
C CYS A 58 -14.35 10.60 4.89
N GLN A 59 -13.63 10.23 3.86
CA GLN A 59 -13.30 11.12 2.77
C GLN A 59 -14.55 11.44 1.94
N PRO A 60 -14.71 12.69 1.48
CA PRO A 60 -15.81 13.06 0.58
C PRO A 60 -15.80 12.28 -0.73
N LEU A 61 -16.98 11.99 -1.29
CA LEU A 61 -17.10 11.19 -2.52
C LEU A 61 -16.31 11.80 -3.69
N ARG A 62 -16.41 13.12 -3.89
CA ARG A 62 -15.74 13.82 -4.99
C ARG A 62 -14.22 13.85 -4.88
N GLU A 63 -13.68 13.76 -3.68
CA GLU A 63 -12.25 13.58 -3.49
C GLU A 63 -11.82 12.14 -3.84
N LEU A 64 -12.63 11.14 -3.45
CA LEU A 64 -12.42 9.75 -3.85
C LEU A 64 -12.47 9.56 -5.38
N GLU A 65 -13.41 10.25 -6.07
CA GLU A 65 -13.48 10.26 -7.54
C GLU A 65 -12.19 10.78 -8.15
N GLN A 66 -11.73 11.95 -7.70
CA GLN A 66 -10.47 12.54 -8.21
C GLN A 66 -9.26 11.63 -7.97
N GLU A 67 -9.20 10.95 -6.82
CA GLU A 67 -8.13 9.99 -6.54
C GLU A 67 -8.19 8.78 -7.48
N LEU A 68 -9.39 8.27 -7.74
CA LEU A 68 -9.62 7.16 -8.68
C LEU A 68 -9.24 7.55 -10.11
N GLU A 69 -9.67 8.72 -10.58
CA GLU A 69 -9.31 9.23 -11.91
C GLU A 69 -7.80 9.40 -12.09
N ARG A 70 -7.12 9.96 -11.08
CA ARG A 70 -5.66 10.10 -11.09
C ARG A 70 -4.96 8.73 -11.07
N ALA A 71 -5.49 7.78 -10.30
CA ALA A 71 -4.94 6.44 -10.24
C ALA A 71 -5.11 5.70 -11.57
N ASP A 72 -6.28 5.83 -12.19
CA ASP A 72 -6.57 5.25 -13.50
C ASP A 72 -5.64 5.81 -14.58
N PHE A 73 -5.45 7.15 -14.60
CA PHE A 73 -4.49 7.81 -15.48
C PHE A 73 -3.05 7.29 -15.30
N ASP A 74 -2.65 7.01 -14.06
CA ASP A 74 -1.33 6.45 -13.73
C ASP A 74 -1.24 4.92 -13.93
N GLY A 75 -2.30 4.27 -14.36
CA GLY A 75 -2.36 2.81 -14.51
C GLY A 75 -2.37 2.06 -13.18
N ILE A 76 -2.88 2.68 -12.09
CA ILE A 76 -2.94 2.08 -10.75
C ILE A 76 -4.33 1.54 -10.47
N ASN A 77 -4.42 0.23 -10.23
CA ASN A 77 -5.66 -0.41 -9.83
C ASN A 77 -5.88 -0.25 -8.30
N MET A 78 -6.50 0.85 -7.90
CA MET A 78 -6.76 1.14 -6.49
C MET A 78 -7.63 0.09 -5.80
N TYR A 79 -8.55 -0.54 -6.53
CA TYR A 79 -9.38 -1.61 -5.98
C TYR A 79 -8.53 -2.82 -5.58
N GLU A 80 -7.66 -3.28 -6.47
CA GLU A 80 -6.76 -4.41 -6.18
C GLU A 80 -5.72 -4.03 -5.11
N ALA A 81 -5.16 -2.82 -5.18
CA ALA A 81 -4.20 -2.31 -4.19
C ALA A 81 -4.78 -2.27 -2.76
N GLY A 82 -6.07 -1.97 -2.62
CA GLY A 82 -6.78 -1.95 -1.34
C GLY A 82 -7.15 -3.34 -0.80
N ARG A 83 -6.96 -4.41 -1.57
CA ARG A 83 -7.30 -5.79 -1.21
C ARG A 83 -6.11 -6.74 -1.19
N THR A 84 -5.03 -6.37 -1.82
CA THR A 84 -3.79 -7.16 -1.87
C THR A 84 -2.88 -6.74 -0.72
N SER A 85 -2.56 -7.65 0.18
CA SER A 85 -1.63 -7.42 1.27
C SER A 85 -0.17 -7.62 0.83
N LEU A 86 0.77 -7.15 1.64
CA LEU A 86 2.18 -7.46 1.42
C LEU A 86 2.45 -8.97 1.55
N ASN A 87 1.69 -9.70 2.37
CA ASN A 87 1.79 -11.17 2.45
C ASN A 87 1.42 -11.81 1.12
N ASP A 88 0.32 -11.39 0.49
CA ASP A 88 -0.10 -11.92 -0.81
C ASP A 88 0.98 -11.67 -1.88
N CYS A 89 1.59 -10.48 -1.86
CA CYS A 89 2.69 -10.16 -2.78
C CYS A 89 3.94 -10.99 -2.51
N PHE A 90 4.29 -11.24 -1.23
CA PHE A 90 5.43 -12.08 -0.86
C PHE A 90 5.21 -13.54 -1.30
N ASP A 91 4.03 -14.10 -1.03
CA ASP A 91 3.73 -15.49 -1.34
C ASP A 91 3.82 -15.72 -2.87
N LYS A 92 3.23 -14.82 -3.68
CA LYS A 92 3.40 -14.83 -5.14
C LYS A 92 4.85 -14.66 -5.59
N TYR A 93 5.58 -13.75 -4.94
CA TYR A 93 7.00 -13.51 -5.25
C TYR A 93 7.85 -14.78 -5.01
N ILE A 94 7.70 -15.43 -3.86
CA ILE A 94 8.50 -16.59 -3.50
C ILE A 94 8.16 -17.82 -4.36
N GLU A 95 6.90 -17.96 -4.77
CA GLU A 95 6.45 -18.98 -5.71
C GLU A 95 7.07 -18.80 -7.10
N SER A 96 7.15 -17.56 -7.57
CA SER A 96 7.72 -17.21 -8.88
C SER A 96 9.25 -17.38 -8.95
N LYS A 97 9.93 -17.50 -7.81
CA LYS A 97 11.39 -17.60 -7.70
C LYS A 97 11.89 -19.05 -7.79
N CYS A 98 11.78 -19.63 -8.98
CA CYS A 98 12.25 -20.99 -9.25
C CYS A 98 13.78 -21.08 -9.35
N GLU A 99 14.46 -19.98 -9.68
CA GLU A 99 15.90 -19.88 -9.86
C GLU A 99 16.71 -19.78 -8.56
N LEU A 100 16.05 -19.48 -7.43
CA LEU A 100 16.72 -19.37 -6.14
C LEU A 100 17.13 -20.75 -5.62
N ARG A 101 18.36 -20.82 -5.07
CA ARG A 101 18.80 -22.00 -4.32
C ARG A 101 17.87 -22.23 -3.13
N GLU A 102 17.55 -23.48 -2.83
CA GLU A 102 16.64 -23.85 -1.73
C GLU A 102 17.06 -23.25 -0.38
N SER A 103 18.36 -23.19 -0.09
CA SER A 103 18.85 -22.56 1.14
C SER A 103 18.56 -21.06 1.20
N THR A 104 18.66 -20.34 0.08
CA THR A 104 18.34 -18.91 -0.01
C THR A 104 16.83 -18.69 0.14
N LYS A 105 16.03 -19.51 -0.55
CA LYS A 105 14.57 -19.48 -0.49
C LYS A 105 14.07 -19.73 0.94
N SER A 106 14.59 -20.75 1.60
CA SER A 106 14.26 -21.08 3.00
C SER A 106 14.64 -19.96 3.95
N ASN A 107 15.81 -19.31 3.75
CA ASN A 107 16.21 -18.15 4.56
C ASN A 107 15.28 -16.96 4.35
N TYR A 108 14.86 -16.67 3.12
CA TYR A 108 13.91 -15.57 2.84
C TYR A 108 12.55 -15.83 3.49
N ILE A 109 12.04 -17.06 3.39
CA ILE A 109 10.78 -17.46 4.03
C ILE A 109 10.89 -17.33 5.56
N TYR A 110 11.99 -17.80 6.15
CA TYR A 110 12.24 -17.69 7.59
C TYR A 110 12.26 -16.22 8.04
N MET A 111 13.07 -15.39 7.39
CA MET A 111 13.23 -13.97 7.74
C MET A 111 11.91 -13.21 7.58
N TYR A 112 11.16 -13.47 6.51
CA TYR A 112 9.88 -12.87 6.26
C TYR A 112 8.86 -13.27 7.33
N ASN A 113 8.70 -14.56 7.57
CA ASN A 113 7.73 -15.09 8.55
C ASN A 113 8.02 -14.60 9.97
N LYS A 114 9.28 -14.57 10.36
CA LYS A 114 9.69 -14.16 11.70
C LYS A 114 9.54 -12.66 11.96
N HIS A 115 9.79 -11.81 10.97
CA HIS A 115 9.94 -10.38 11.21
C HIS A 115 8.93 -9.49 10.51
N ILE A 116 8.25 -9.97 9.46
CA ILE A 116 7.39 -9.17 8.59
C ILE A 116 5.94 -9.66 8.61
N ARG A 117 5.69 -10.97 8.49
CA ARG A 117 4.38 -11.56 8.23
C ARG A 117 3.29 -11.09 9.19
N ASN A 118 3.53 -11.16 10.49
CA ASN A 118 2.55 -10.84 11.54
C ASN A 118 2.42 -9.34 11.87
N GLY A 119 3.23 -8.49 11.22
CA GLY A 119 3.21 -7.04 11.44
C GLY A 119 2.95 -6.29 10.13
N LEU A 120 4.04 -5.92 9.45
CA LEU A 120 3.99 -5.19 8.20
C LEU A 120 3.27 -5.97 7.10
N GLY A 121 3.37 -7.31 7.11
CA GLY A 121 2.87 -8.20 6.07
C GLY A 121 1.35 -8.16 5.86
N GLY A 122 0.56 -7.95 6.91
CA GLY A 122 -0.90 -7.84 6.81
C GLY A 122 -1.40 -6.52 6.26
N ARG A 123 -0.52 -5.54 6.01
CA ARG A 123 -0.90 -4.22 5.52
C ARG A 123 -1.19 -4.27 4.02
N MET A 124 -2.29 -3.61 3.59
CA MET A 124 -2.67 -3.51 2.16
C MET A 124 -1.68 -2.66 1.39
N MET A 125 -1.44 -2.99 0.12
CA MET A 125 -0.46 -2.31 -0.74
C MET A 125 -0.76 -0.82 -0.90
N SER A 126 -2.03 -0.42 -0.95
CA SER A 126 -2.45 0.99 -1.00
C SER A 126 -1.99 1.83 0.21
N ASN A 127 -1.68 1.20 1.34
CA ASN A 127 -1.33 1.86 2.59
C ASN A 127 0.18 1.99 2.83
N PHE A 128 1.01 1.59 1.85
CA PHE A 128 2.46 1.71 1.97
C PHE A 128 2.95 3.08 1.53
N LYS A 129 3.68 3.72 2.44
CA LYS A 129 4.42 4.98 2.21
C LYS A 129 5.90 4.76 2.55
N TYR A 130 6.75 5.61 2.00
CA TYR A 130 8.18 5.63 2.36
C TYR A 130 8.41 5.66 3.87
N SER A 131 7.69 6.54 4.58
CA SER A 131 7.76 6.66 6.04
C SER A 131 7.40 5.37 6.77
N THR A 132 6.47 4.57 6.25
CA THR A 132 6.09 3.27 6.83
C THR A 132 7.28 2.30 6.81
N ILE A 133 7.98 2.22 5.69
CA ILE A 133 9.16 1.36 5.54
C ILE A 133 10.31 1.86 6.41
N LEU A 134 10.56 3.16 6.40
CA LEU A 134 11.63 3.74 7.20
C LEU A 134 11.41 3.52 8.70
N THR A 135 10.18 3.72 9.19
CA THR A 135 9.82 3.44 10.59
C THR A 135 10.04 1.97 10.92
N PHE A 136 9.60 1.06 10.06
CA PHE A 136 9.81 -0.37 10.24
C PHE A 136 11.31 -0.74 10.31
N TYR A 137 12.14 -0.18 9.42
CA TYR A 137 13.57 -0.42 9.45
C TYR A 137 14.24 0.11 10.74
N LYS A 138 13.85 1.30 11.18
CA LYS A 138 14.30 1.86 12.47
C LYS A 138 13.89 0.98 13.65
N GLU A 139 12.67 0.44 13.64
CA GLU A 139 12.23 -0.50 14.69
C GLU A 139 13.04 -1.80 14.72
N LEU A 140 13.42 -2.34 13.57
CA LEU A 140 14.28 -3.53 13.53
C LEU A 140 15.64 -3.27 14.16
N ILE A 141 16.23 -2.09 13.92
CA ILE A 141 17.54 -1.72 14.48
C ILE A 141 17.42 -1.42 15.98
N TYR A 142 16.57 -0.47 16.35
CA TYR A 142 16.54 0.07 17.72
C TYR A 142 15.82 -0.83 18.72
N LYS A 143 14.76 -1.54 18.29
CA LYS A 143 13.99 -2.40 19.20
C LYS A 143 14.41 -3.88 19.14
N LYS A 144 14.87 -4.35 17.97
CA LYS A 144 15.21 -5.78 17.78
C LYS A 144 16.70 -6.03 17.60
N GLY A 145 17.56 -5.00 17.65
CA GLY A 145 19.01 -5.13 17.58
C GLY A 145 19.53 -5.73 16.26
N PHE A 146 18.86 -5.41 15.14
CA PHE A 146 19.25 -5.97 13.84
C PHE A 146 20.62 -5.48 13.41
N MET A 147 21.47 -6.45 13.05
CA MET A 147 22.78 -6.20 12.46
C MET A 147 22.67 -5.80 10.98
N PRO A 148 23.67 -5.09 10.41
CA PRO A 148 23.68 -4.64 9.02
C PRO A 148 23.32 -5.72 8.00
N ASN A 149 23.93 -6.90 8.10
CA ASN A 149 23.67 -8.01 7.18
C ASN A 149 22.21 -8.51 7.24
N SER A 150 21.63 -8.53 8.46
CA SER A 150 20.22 -8.92 8.63
C SER A 150 19.27 -7.88 8.02
N MET A 151 19.61 -6.59 8.16
CA MET A 151 18.87 -5.50 7.54
C MET A 151 18.95 -5.54 6.02
N GLU A 152 20.13 -5.82 5.47
CA GLU A 152 20.31 -5.98 4.02
C GLU A 152 19.49 -7.17 3.51
N THR A 153 19.42 -8.27 4.25
CA THR A 153 18.56 -9.41 3.91
C THR A 153 17.08 -9.00 3.86
N ILE A 154 16.58 -8.29 4.88
CA ILE A 154 15.20 -7.77 4.89
C ILE A 154 14.93 -6.88 3.68
N HIS A 155 15.86 -5.97 3.38
CA HIS A 155 15.72 -5.08 2.22
C HIS A 155 15.74 -5.85 0.89
N THR A 156 16.61 -6.85 0.77
CA THR A 156 16.71 -7.72 -0.41
C THR A 156 15.41 -8.52 -0.65
N ILE A 157 14.67 -8.83 0.41
CA ILE A 157 13.35 -9.46 0.30
C ILE A 157 12.30 -8.42 -0.12
N LEU A 158 12.21 -7.29 0.57
CA LEU A 158 11.13 -6.32 0.39
C LEU A 158 11.24 -5.53 -0.92
N HIS A 159 12.45 -5.11 -1.29
CA HIS A 159 12.65 -4.23 -2.45
C HIS A 159 12.11 -4.82 -3.77
N PRO A 160 12.39 -6.07 -4.14
CA PRO A 160 11.86 -6.65 -5.37
C PRO A 160 10.36 -6.91 -5.32
N ILE A 161 9.78 -7.20 -4.15
CA ILE A 161 8.32 -7.35 -3.99
C ILE A 161 7.63 -6.03 -4.32
N PHE A 162 8.08 -4.93 -3.74
CA PHE A 162 7.52 -3.60 -4.04
C PHE A 162 7.83 -3.18 -5.48
N LYS A 163 8.97 -3.57 -6.04
CA LYS A 163 9.27 -3.33 -7.47
C LYS A 163 8.29 -4.08 -8.38
N SER A 164 7.93 -5.31 -8.05
CA SER A 164 6.88 -6.06 -8.76
C SER A 164 5.53 -5.37 -8.61
N ALA A 165 5.16 -4.96 -7.40
CA ALA A 165 3.90 -4.27 -7.14
C ALA A 165 3.76 -2.95 -7.93
N VAL A 166 4.86 -2.23 -8.20
CA VAL A 166 4.85 -1.07 -9.09
C VAL A 166 4.57 -1.50 -10.53
N ARG A 167 5.23 -2.55 -11.02
CA ARG A 167 5.01 -3.06 -12.39
C ARG A 167 3.59 -3.60 -12.59
N ASP A 168 3.02 -4.19 -11.54
CA ASP A 168 1.67 -4.75 -11.56
C ASP A 168 0.58 -3.67 -11.33
N GLY A 169 0.95 -2.40 -11.26
CA GLY A 169 0.01 -1.29 -11.06
C GLY A 169 -0.68 -1.28 -9.71
N LEU A 170 -0.10 -1.87 -8.66
CA LEU A 170 -0.65 -1.83 -7.31
C LEU A 170 -0.23 -0.57 -6.54
N ILE A 171 0.95 -0.01 -6.83
CA ILE A 171 1.48 1.20 -6.21
C ILE A 171 2.26 2.03 -7.22
N ARG A 172 2.29 3.36 -7.03
CA ARG A 172 3.00 4.28 -7.95
C ARG A 172 4.50 4.17 -7.87
N THR A 173 5.03 4.07 -6.67
CA THR A 173 6.47 4.10 -6.40
C THR A 173 6.84 3.03 -5.40
N ASN A 174 8.06 2.53 -5.52
CA ASN A 174 8.59 1.56 -4.56
C ASN A 174 8.96 2.28 -3.23
N PRO A 175 8.26 2.01 -2.12
CA PRO A 175 8.47 2.70 -0.85
C PRO A 175 9.79 2.34 -0.17
N THR A 176 10.51 1.32 -0.65
CA THR A 176 11.83 0.95 -0.12
C THR A 176 12.98 1.71 -0.80
N THR A 177 12.70 2.41 -1.92
CA THR A 177 13.73 3.14 -2.66
C THR A 177 14.31 4.26 -1.80
N GLY A 178 15.62 4.25 -1.60
CA GLY A 178 16.34 5.21 -0.76
C GLY A 178 16.33 4.90 0.74
N ALA A 179 15.42 4.05 1.24
CA ALA A 179 15.32 3.74 2.66
C ALA A 179 16.60 3.15 3.25
N MET A 180 17.26 2.23 2.56
CA MET A 180 18.55 1.68 3.02
C MET A 180 19.68 2.69 3.02
N LYS A 181 19.68 3.67 2.10
CA LYS A 181 20.69 4.74 2.10
C LYS A 181 20.58 5.59 3.37
N GLU A 182 19.33 5.90 3.77
CA GLU A 182 19.08 6.64 5.03
C GLU A 182 19.50 5.84 6.25
N ILE A 183 19.16 4.56 6.30
CA ILE A 183 19.57 3.65 7.40
C ILE A 183 21.10 3.54 7.51
N LYS A 184 21.80 3.38 6.40
CA LYS A 184 23.28 3.32 6.38
C LYS A 184 23.93 4.64 6.82
N GLY A 185 23.20 5.75 6.79
CA GLY A 185 23.61 7.05 7.29
C GLY A 185 23.55 7.19 8.82
N LEU A 186 22.82 6.33 9.52
CA LEU A 186 22.65 6.38 10.97
C LEU A 186 23.98 6.10 11.69
N LYS A 187 24.17 6.74 12.84
CA LYS A 187 25.37 6.58 13.67
C LYS A 187 25.51 5.15 14.17
N GLU A 188 24.43 4.58 14.65
CA GLU A 188 24.35 3.20 15.15
C GLU A 188 24.69 2.15 14.10
N TRP A 189 24.41 2.44 12.82
CA TRP A 189 24.83 1.57 11.72
C TRP A 189 26.35 1.58 11.53
N LYS A 190 26.97 2.73 11.66
CA LYS A 190 28.42 2.93 11.44
C LYS A 190 29.26 2.39 12.58
N GLU A 191 28.75 2.40 13.79
CA GLU A 191 29.46 1.98 15.03
C GLU A 191 29.35 0.45 15.28
N GLN A 192 28.62 -0.29 14.47
CA GLN A 192 28.53 -1.74 14.65
C GLN A 192 29.84 -2.44 14.28
N PRO A 193 30.32 -3.38 15.11
CA PRO A 193 31.58 -4.07 14.85
C PRO A 193 31.50 -4.85 13.53
N LYS A 194 32.49 -4.63 12.67
CA LYS A 194 32.68 -5.50 11.50
C LYS A 194 32.99 -6.90 12.00
N ARG A 195 32.23 -7.91 11.55
CA ARG A 195 32.65 -9.29 11.78
C ARG A 195 33.99 -9.50 11.09
N GLU A 196 35.02 -9.75 11.87
CA GLU A 196 36.27 -10.29 11.34
C GLU A 196 35.96 -11.68 10.77
N SER A 197 36.29 -11.88 9.51
CA SER A 197 36.24 -13.21 8.92
C SER A 197 37.30 -14.05 9.63
N LEU A 198 36.86 -15.11 10.30
CA LEU A 198 37.79 -16.14 10.77
C LEU A 198 38.41 -16.78 9.51
N THR A 199 39.51 -16.23 9.07
CA THR A 199 40.42 -16.94 8.15
C THR A 199 41.06 -18.06 8.96
N LYS A 200 40.65 -19.29 8.61
CA LYS A 200 41.44 -20.49 8.90
C LYS A 200 42.49 -20.66 7.85
#